data_17e080aa57d5aac0f45c213fb2c5ce4d
#
_entry.id   17e080aa57d5aac0f45c213fb2c5ce4d
#
_cell.length_a   1.000
_cell.length_b   1.000
_cell.length_c   1.000
_cell.angle_alpha   90.00
_cell.angle_beta   90.00
_cell.angle_gamma   90.00
#
_symmetry.space_group_name_H-M   'P 1'
#
loop_
_entity.id
_entity.type
_entity.pdbx_description
1 polymer ?
#
loop_
_entity_poly.entity_id
_entity_poly.type
_entity_poly.pdbx_seq_one_letter_code
_entity_poly.pdbx_strand_id
1 'polypeptide(L)'
;MHYSKRFIAFGGIVAIAFLIKYNIPGAEYEQIGSFRGASLEAETWNPLIASSVNDNLLSVIIDNKQYTNEKYKFYMDDNLDIMMPVSILRDALNCSAHIYDGDRLVVEKHSSDISFSLDQETATVNGDIEKITSPFTMIDNEYYVSLNDLSQYMDYTYSWNMQENEAQAADNSDASIVPTSYDLRTTSEVRNQGSYGTCWSFAALGALESSLLPEESEQYSVDHMTLCNGFNMTQNDGGEYTMGMAYLAAWKGPVYEKDDPYGDNQTNEDLTAVKHVQEMQIIESKDYEKIKEAVFKYGGVQTSIYNALRSSQSSSPYYNKSTDAYCYIGTEKPNHDVVIVGWDDSYSKDNFNTDLEGDGAFICQNSWGDNFGENGFFYISYYDTNIGTHNVVYTDIENTDNYDHIYQSDLCGWVGQLGYNKDSIYGANVFTAEGNETLKAASFYATGKDSQYELYVVRQFEDETSLEKMIPVASSKLGNAGYYTVDFNQGIEVDAGERYAVVLYIITPGSVHPMAIEYAADEATENVDLDDGESYISANGSKWVSVDTVEKSNLCIKAFSDNR
;
A
#
# COMPACT_ATOMS: atom_id res chain seq x y z
N MET A 1 51.21 21.96 13.39
CA MET A 1 51.30 22.62 12.08
C MET A 1 49.96 22.40 11.42
N HIS A 2 48.99 23.29 11.58
CA HIS A 2 48.68 24.44 10.72
C HIS A 2 48.60 24.05 9.24
N TYR A 3 47.45 24.10 8.56
CA TYR A 3 46.66 25.30 8.23
C TYR A 3 45.22 24.98 7.84
N SER A 4 44.34 25.80 8.32
CA SER A 4 43.00 26.12 7.91
C SER A 4 42.95 26.85 6.56
N LYS A 5 41.76 26.81 5.86
CA LYS A 5 41.01 27.96 5.27
C LYS A 5 39.86 27.40 4.42
N ARG A 6 38.65 27.67 4.78
CA ARG A 6 37.63 28.64 4.31
C ARG A 6 37.67 29.01 2.83
N PHE A 7 36.50 28.85 2.16
CA PHE A 7 35.80 29.85 1.31
C PHE A 7 34.56 29.21 0.72
N ILE A 8 33.36 29.65 1.08
CA ILE A 8 32.47 30.71 0.53
C ILE A 8 31.91 30.39 -0.87
N ALA A 9 30.57 30.37 -0.87
CA ALA A 9 29.57 30.17 -1.90
C ALA A 9 29.76 31.03 -3.16
N PHE A 10 29.30 30.46 -4.30
CA PHE A 10 28.42 31.17 -5.23
C PHE A 10 27.74 30.15 -6.16
N GLY A 11 26.49 30.36 -6.45
CA GLY A 11 25.62 29.46 -7.22
C GLY A 11 25.95 29.39 -8.72
N GLY A 12 25.46 28.35 -9.32
CA GLY A 12 25.48 28.14 -10.76
C GLY A 12 25.17 26.69 -11.08
N ILE A 13 23.95 26.46 -11.56
CA ILE A 13 23.48 25.19 -12.10
C ILE A 13 24.37 24.80 -13.28
N VAL A 14 25.06 23.68 -13.17
CA VAL A 14 25.67 23.00 -14.33
C VAL A 14 25.24 21.55 -14.29
N ALA A 15 24.31 21.21 -15.15
CA ALA A 15 23.98 19.84 -15.47
C ALA A 15 25.17 19.18 -16.16
N ILE A 16 25.80 18.19 -15.52
CA ILE A 16 26.84 17.38 -16.15
C ILE A 16 26.17 16.09 -16.64
N ALA A 17 25.89 16.05 -17.94
CA ALA A 17 25.54 14.82 -18.63
C ALA A 17 26.80 13.98 -18.84
N PHE A 18 26.87 12.79 -18.26
CA PHE A 18 27.88 11.80 -18.59
C PHE A 18 27.48 11.07 -19.88
N LEU A 19 28.14 11.42 -20.99
CA LEU A 19 28.08 10.70 -22.26
C LEU A 19 29.09 9.54 -22.23
N ILE A 20 28.61 8.31 -22.18
CA ILE A 20 29.41 7.13 -22.52
C ILE A 20 29.38 7.01 -24.04
N LYS A 21 30.53 7.26 -24.67
CA LYS A 21 30.73 7.11 -26.12
C LYS A 21 30.80 5.62 -26.50
N TYR A 22 29.79 5.13 -27.22
CA TYR A 22 29.95 3.98 -28.09
C TYR A 22 30.11 4.48 -29.55
N ASN A 23 31.23 4.14 -30.16
CA ASN A 23 31.50 4.43 -31.57
C ASN A 23 30.64 3.53 -32.47
N ILE A 24 29.65 4.11 -33.13
CA ILE A 24 28.99 3.51 -34.30
C ILE A 24 29.27 4.44 -35.48
N PRO A 25 29.88 3.95 -36.58
CA PRO A 25 30.16 4.79 -37.74
C PRO A 25 28.87 4.97 -38.56
N GLY A 26 28.48 6.21 -38.81
CA GLY A 26 27.52 6.56 -39.85
C GLY A 26 26.24 7.27 -39.47
N ALA A 27 26.17 8.02 -38.35
CA ALA A 27 25.05 8.89 -38.05
C ALA A 27 25.46 10.38 -38.08
N GLU A 28 24.89 11.15 -39.00
CA GLU A 28 24.99 12.61 -39.04
C GLU A 28 24.14 13.21 -37.91
N TYR A 29 24.71 14.15 -37.16
CA TYR A 29 24.05 14.87 -36.08
C TYR A 29 23.50 16.20 -36.59
N GLU A 30 22.16 16.41 -36.50
CA GLU A 30 21.58 17.75 -36.57
C GLU A 30 21.68 18.44 -35.21
N GLN A 31 22.14 19.71 -35.24
CA GLN A 31 22.20 20.55 -34.04
C GLN A 31 20.79 20.99 -33.64
N ILE A 32 20.37 20.65 -32.42
CA ILE A 32 19.15 21.18 -31.82
C ILE A 32 19.42 22.63 -31.38
N GLY A 33 18.70 23.54 -31.98
CA GLY A 33 18.78 24.98 -31.73
C GLY A 33 18.22 25.39 -30.36
N SER A 34 18.78 26.46 -29.82
CA SER A 34 18.44 27.08 -28.56
C SER A 34 16.97 27.55 -28.51
N PHE A 35 16.27 27.18 -27.45
CA PHE A 35 14.94 27.71 -27.11
C PHE A 35 15.01 29.22 -26.84
N ARG A 36 14.38 30.01 -27.71
CA ARG A 36 13.95 31.37 -27.43
C ARG A 36 12.45 31.34 -27.15
N GLY A 37 12.05 31.89 -26.00
CA GLY A 37 10.65 32.00 -25.64
C GLY A 37 9.82 32.67 -26.69
N ALA A 38 8.76 32.01 -27.16
CA ALA A 38 7.72 32.55 -27.98
C ALA A 38 6.60 33.06 -27.08
N SER A 39 6.24 34.33 -27.22
CA SER A 39 5.03 34.92 -26.67
C SER A 39 3.83 34.25 -27.33
N LEU A 40 2.94 33.66 -26.54
CA LEU A 40 1.65 33.15 -26.99
C LEU A 40 0.76 34.32 -27.46
N GLU A 41 0.54 34.45 -28.76
CA GLU A 41 -0.63 35.15 -29.28
C GLU A 41 -1.84 34.20 -29.18
N ALA A 42 -2.90 34.70 -28.54
CA ALA A 42 -4.15 33.96 -28.40
C ALA A 42 -4.78 33.70 -29.77
N GLU A 43 -4.68 32.47 -30.26
CA GLU A 43 -5.50 32.03 -31.39
C GLU A 43 -6.94 31.79 -30.91
N THR A 44 -7.89 32.30 -31.65
CA THR A 44 -9.32 32.18 -31.36
C THR A 44 -9.77 30.73 -31.45
N TRP A 45 -10.18 30.21 -30.32
CA TRP A 45 -10.68 28.85 -30.12
C TRP A 45 -11.91 28.56 -31.02
N ASN A 46 -11.93 27.40 -31.66
CA ASN A 46 -13.04 26.93 -32.48
C ASN A 46 -13.77 25.78 -31.77
N PRO A 47 -15.00 25.98 -31.26
CA PRO A 47 -15.73 24.98 -30.45
C PRO A 47 -16.10 23.68 -31.19
N LEU A 48 -15.90 23.59 -32.51
CA LEU A 48 -16.17 22.40 -33.30
C LEU A 48 -15.07 21.32 -33.21
N ILE A 49 -13.93 21.61 -32.57
CA ILE A 49 -12.83 20.66 -32.40
C ILE A 49 -12.99 19.85 -31.10
N ALA A 50 -13.68 20.37 -30.09
CA ALA A 50 -13.86 19.74 -28.78
C ALA A 50 -14.69 18.43 -28.81
N SER A 51 -15.48 18.18 -29.85
CA SER A 51 -16.33 16.98 -29.97
C SER A 51 -15.65 15.77 -30.63
N SER A 52 -14.35 15.83 -30.91
CA SER A 52 -13.59 14.72 -31.52
C SER A 52 -12.31 14.32 -30.77
N VAL A 53 -12.11 14.82 -29.56
CA VAL A 53 -11.05 14.35 -28.69
C VAL A 53 -11.44 12.95 -28.24
N ASN A 54 -10.69 11.97 -28.67
CA ASN A 54 -10.89 10.57 -28.30
C ASN A 54 -10.41 10.43 -26.85
N ASP A 55 -11.32 10.29 -25.88
CA ASP A 55 -11.02 10.20 -24.43
C ASP A 55 -9.97 9.13 -24.10
N ASN A 56 -9.81 8.14 -24.97
CA ASN A 56 -8.83 7.05 -24.85
C ASN A 56 -7.36 7.47 -25.09
N LEU A 57 -7.07 8.76 -25.32
CA LEU A 57 -5.71 9.25 -25.56
C LEU A 57 -5.23 10.26 -24.51
N LEU A 58 -6.02 10.51 -23.45
CA LEU A 58 -5.59 11.41 -22.39
C LEU A 58 -4.45 10.78 -21.59
N SER A 59 -3.33 11.49 -21.50
CA SER A 59 -2.16 11.13 -20.68
C SER A 59 -2.04 12.10 -19.51
N VAL A 60 -1.87 11.58 -18.31
CA VAL A 60 -1.61 12.37 -17.10
C VAL A 60 -0.28 11.92 -16.50
N ILE A 61 0.63 12.88 -16.30
CA ILE A 61 1.94 12.64 -15.67
C ILE A 61 2.00 13.43 -14.36
N ILE A 62 2.20 12.73 -13.25
CA ILE A 62 2.35 13.35 -11.92
C ILE A 62 3.68 12.88 -11.35
N ASP A 63 4.56 13.80 -10.97
CA ASP A 63 5.90 13.53 -10.42
C ASP A 63 6.71 12.52 -11.26
N ASN A 64 6.65 12.67 -12.59
CA ASN A 64 7.27 11.80 -13.59
C ASN A 64 6.69 10.37 -13.68
N LYS A 65 5.59 10.08 -13.00
CA LYS A 65 4.84 8.82 -13.14
C LYS A 65 3.67 9.04 -14.09
N GLN A 66 3.58 8.19 -15.12
CA GLN A 66 2.49 8.25 -16.09
C GLN A 66 1.28 7.46 -15.60
N TYR A 67 0.10 8.08 -15.67
CA TYR A 67 -1.19 7.50 -15.40
C TYR A 67 -1.97 7.41 -16.71
N THR A 68 -2.34 6.20 -17.12
CA THR A 68 -3.06 5.98 -18.39
C THR A 68 -4.56 6.04 -18.18
N ASN A 69 -5.27 6.62 -19.13
CA ASN A 69 -6.73 6.75 -19.05
C ASN A 69 -7.48 5.40 -19.08
N GLU A 70 -6.89 4.37 -19.67
CA GLU A 70 -7.48 3.01 -19.66
C GLU A 70 -7.65 2.46 -18.24
N LYS A 71 -6.68 2.72 -17.37
CA LYS A 71 -6.72 2.25 -15.97
C LYS A 71 -7.44 3.21 -15.04
N TYR A 72 -7.15 4.52 -15.14
CA TYR A 72 -7.50 5.49 -14.09
C TYR A 72 -8.68 6.41 -14.46
N LYS A 73 -9.23 6.29 -15.67
CA LYS A 73 -10.47 6.95 -16.12
C LYS A 73 -10.52 8.48 -15.94
N PHE A 74 -9.38 9.18 -16.11
CA PHE A 74 -9.40 10.64 -16.19
C PHE A 74 -10.30 11.11 -17.32
N TYR A 75 -10.94 12.24 -17.16
CA TYR A 75 -11.69 12.86 -18.24
C TYR A 75 -11.48 14.38 -18.27
N MET A 76 -11.79 15.00 -19.39
CA MET A 76 -11.82 16.45 -19.53
C MET A 76 -13.27 16.91 -19.43
N ASP A 77 -13.54 17.88 -18.56
CA ASP A 77 -14.88 18.44 -18.39
C ASP A 77 -15.18 19.57 -19.40
N ASP A 78 -16.39 20.17 -19.30
CA ASP A 78 -16.82 21.27 -20.18
C ASP A 78 -16.01 22.56 -19.96
N ASN A 79 -15.30 22.71 -18.85
CA ASN A 79 -14.40 23.83 -18.57
C ASN A 79 -12.98 23.61 -19.11
N LEU A 80 -12.75 22.49 -19.82
CA LEU A 80 -11.45 22.04 -20.33
C LEU A 80 -10.45 21.73 -19.19
N ASP A 81 -10.96 21.32 -18.06
CA ASP A 81 -10.16 20.91 -16.91
C ASP A 81 -10.03 19.38 -16.83
N ILE A 82 -8.92 18.89 -16.32
CA ILE A 82 -8.66 17.47 -16.15
C ILE A 82 -9.23 17.05 -14.81
N MET A 83 -10.26 16.20 -14.89
CA MET A 83 -10.89 15.60 -13.72
C MET A 83 -10.19 14.29 -13.37
N MET A 84 -9.69 14.25 -12.13
CA MET A 84 -8.92 13.15 -11.58
C MET A 84 -9.80 12.31 -10.66
N PRO A 85 -9.80 10.96 -10.76
CA PRO A 85 -10.54 10.12 -9.83
C PRO A 85 -9.96 10.23 -8.42
N VAL A 86 -10.85 10.30 -7.41
CA VAL A 86 -10.45 10.47 -6.01
C VAL A 86 -9.73 9.22 -5.48
N SER A 87 -10.07 8.05 -5.99
CA SER A 87 -9.47 6.76 -5.62
C SER A 87 -7.94 6.74 -5.71
N ILE A 88 -7.33 7.56 -6.58
CA ILE A 88 -5.87 7.59 -6.74
C ILE A 88 -5.18 8.82 -6.11
N LEU A 89 -5.92 9.74 -5.48
CA LEU A 89 -5.35 11.00 -4.96
C LEU A 89 -4.20 10.76 -3.97
N ARG A 90 -4.40 9.85 -3.01
CA ARG A 90 -3.43 9.58 -1.94
C ARG A 90 -2.05 9.24 -2.49
N ASP A 91 -2.01 8.42 -3.53
CA ASP A 91 -0.75 7.95 -4.12
C ASP A 91 -0.22 8.88 -5.21
N ALA A 92 -1.11 9.47 -6.00
CA ALA A 92 -0.70 10.31 -7.10
C ALA A 92 -0.19 11.68 -6.63
N LEU A 93 -0.83 12.28 -5.63
CA LEU A 93 -0.48 13.61 -5.11
C LEU A 93 0.19 13.57 -3.73
N ASN A 94 0.49 12.36 -3.21
CA ASN A 94 1.10 12.17 -1.91
C ASN A 94 0.43 13.02 -0.82
N CYS A 95 -0.85 12.77 -0.58
CA CYS A 95 -1.70 13.54 0.34
C CYS A 95 -2.62 12.62 1.14
N SER A 96 -3.27 13.15 2.19
CA SER A 96 -4.46 12.54 2.78
C SER A 96 -5.69 12.94 1.96
N ALA A 97 -6.62 12.03 1.72
CA ALA A 97 -7.86 12.30 1.01
C ALA A 97 -8.98 11.40 1.53
N HIS A 98 -10.08 12.00 2.01
CA HIS A 98 -11.20 11.30 2.61
C HIS A 98 -12.54 11.91 2.19
N ILE A 99 -13.54 11.06 1.97
CA ILE A 99 -14.91 11.47 1.66
C ILE A 99 -15.78 11.33 2.92
N TYR A 100 -16.38 12.42 3.36
CA TYR A 100 -17.27 12.48 4.50
C TYR A 100 -18.73 12.56 4.03
N ASP A 101 -19.60 11.75 4.63
CA ASP A 101 -21.05 11.73 4.39
C ASP A 101 -21.44 11.52 2.91
N GLY A 102 -20.51 11.06 2.05
CA GLY A 102 -20.72 10.84 0.62
C GLY A 102 -20.85 12.11 -0.23
N ASP A 103 -20.63 13.30 0.32
CA ASP A 103 -20.83 14.58 -0.39
C ASP A 103 -19.71 15.59 -0.17
N ARG A 104 -18.70 15.27 0.65
CA ARG A 104 -17.61 16.19 0.98
C ARG A 104 -16.25 15.51 0.92
N LEU A 105 -15.41 15.90 -0.02
CA LEU A 105 -14.00 15.50 -0.09
C LEU A 105 -13.15 16.46 0.74
N VAL A 106 -12.31 15.92 1.63
CA VAL A 106 -11.27 16.66 2.36
C VAL A 106 -9.91 16.13 1.91
N VAL A 107 -9.04 17.04 1.48
CA VAL A 107 -7.67 16.73 1.04
C VAL A 107 -6.70 17.54 1.88
N GLU A 108 -5.73 16.86 2.50
CA GLU A 108 -4.74 17.49 3.36
C GLU A 108 -3.32 17.15 2.88
N LYS A 109 -2.46 18.16 2.86
CA LYS A 109 -1.03 18.01 2.59
C LYS A 109 -0.26 19.14 3.26
N HIS A 110 0.75 18.83 4.05
CA HIS A 110 1.48 19.79 4.87
C HIS A 110 0.55 20.60 5.80
N SER A 111 0.44 21.90 5.51
CA SER A 111 -0.46 22.84 6.18
C SER A 111 -1.67 23.22 5.32
N SER A 112 -1.85 22.60 4.17
CA SER A 112 -3.00 22.84 3.30
C SER A 112 -4.13 21.89 3.68
N ASP A 113 -5.29 22.46 3.96
CA ASP A 113 -6.56 21.78 4.22
C ASP A 113 -7.56 22.30 3.19
N ILE A 114 -8.03 21.39 2.32
CA ILE A 114 -8.91 21.72 1.22
C ILE A 114 -10.16 20.87 1.33
N SER A 115 -11.33 21.52 1.39
CA SER A 115 -12.61 20.81 1.44
C SER A 115 -13.49 21.19 0.25
N PHE A 116 -13.87 20.19 -0.54
CA PHE A 116 -14.80 20.30 -1.66
C PHE A 116 -16.15 19.72 -1.26
N SER A 117 -17.24 20.41 -1.58
CA SER A 117 -18.60 19.86 -1.48
C SER A 117 -19.12 19.46 -2.84
N LEU A 118 -19.88 18.37 -2.90
CA LEU A 118 -20.38 17.80 -4.16
C LEU A 118 -21.18 18.84 -4.95
N ASP A 119 -20.88 18.97 -6.23
CA ASP A 119 -21.52 19.87 -7.21
C ASP A 119 -21.51 21.36 -6.83
N GLN A 120 -20.58 21.80 -5.95
CA GLN A 120 -20.41 23.22 -5.64
C GLN A 120 -19.28 23.84 -6.47
N GLU A 121 -19.42 25.15 -6.82
CA GLU A 121 -18.42 25.94 -7.55
C GLU A 121 -17.37 26.59 -6.63
N THR A 122 -17.34 26.20 -5.37
CA THR A 122 -16.41 26.74 -4.36
C THR A 122 -15.86 25.62 -3.50
N ALA A 123 -14.61 25.77 -3.04
CA ALA A 123 -13.99 24.95 -2.02
C ALA A 123 -13.64 25.80 -0.80
N THR A 124 -13.47 25.16 0.36
CA THR A 124 -12.85 25.80 1.51
C THR A 124 -11.36 25.43 1.51
N VAL A 125 -10.49 26.43 1.48
CA VAL A 125 -9.04 26.27 1.47
C VAL A 125 -8.46 26.96 2.70
N ASN A 126 -7.91 26.20 3.63
CA ASN A 126 -7.36 26.70 4.90
C ASN A 126 -8.36 27.57 5.70
N GLY A 127 -9.65 27.27 5.60
CA GLY A 127 -10.75 28.00 6.25
C GLY A 127 -11.36 29.15 5.44
N ASP A 128 -10.78 29.55 4.31
CA ASP A 128 -11.30 30.58 3.42
C ASP A 128 -12.07 29.95 2.25
N ILE A 129 -13.14 30.62 1.80
CA ILE A 129 -13.94 30.15 0.65
C ILE A 129 -13.29 30.66 -0.64
N GLU A 130 -12.87 29.73 -1.50
CA GLU A 130 -12.28 30.00 -2.80
C GLU A 130 -13.17 29.50 -3.94
N LYS A 131 -13.09 30.16 -5.09
CA LYS A 131 -13.76 29.70 -6.30
C LYS A 131 -12.89 28.69 -7.03
N ILE A 132 -13.46 27.52 -7.37
CA ILE A 132 -12.77 26.46 -8.10
C ILE A 132 -13.10 26.50 -9.59
N THR A 133 -12.25 25.85 -10.39
CA THR A 133 -12.37 25.77 -11.85
C THR A 133 -13.51 24.83 -12.24
N SER A 134 -13.57 23.66 -11.60
CA SER A 134 -14.54 22.61 -11.88
C SER A 134 -15.05 21.96 -10.59
N PRO A 135 -16.37 21.75 -10.47
CA PRO A 135 -16.98 21.17 -9.27
C PRO A 135 -16.44 19.74 -8.99
N PHE A 136 -16.27 19.42 -7.71
CA PHE A 136 -16.15 18.03 -7.25
C PHE A 136 -17.45 17.30 -7.59
N THR A 137 -17.37 16.18 -8.29
CA THR A 137 -18.54 15.50 -8.86
C THR A 137 -18.44 13.99 -8.76
N MET A 138 -19.57 13.28 -8.98
CA MET A 138 -19.64 11.83 -9.00
C MET A 138 -20.20 11.34 -10.33
N ILE A 139 -19.50 10.44 -11.02
CA ILE A 139 -19.90 9.84 -12.30
C ILE A 139 -19.69 8.32 -12.19
N ASP A 140 -20.72 7.54 -12.54
CA ASP A 140 -20.68 6.09 -12.52
C ASP A 140 -20.12 5.49 -11.22
N ASN A 141 -20.51 6.07 -10.06
CA ASN A 141 -20.10 5.69 -8.71
C ASN A 141 -18.62 5.93 -8.39
N GLU A 142 -17.90 6.72 -9.18
CA GLU A 142 -16.55 7.21 -8.91
C GLU A 142 -16.59 8.72 -8.69
N TYR A 143 -15.83 9.23 -7.73
CA TYR A 143 -15.70 10.66 -7.44
C TYR A 143 -14.54 11.26 -8.20
N TYR A 144 -14.74 12.50 -8.66
CA TYR A 144 -13.76 13.24 -9.46
C TYR A 144 -13.56 14.65 -8.94
N VAL A 145 -12.32 15.10 -8.98
CA VAL A 145 -11.92 16.47 -8.59
C VAL A 145 -10.93 17.03 -9.61
N SER A 146 -10.91 18.35 -9.75
CA SER A 146 -10.02 19.04 -10.66
C SER A 146 -8.55 18.88 -10.27
N LEU A 147 -7.72 18.34 -11.17
CA LEU A 147 -6.26 18.28 -10.99
C LEU A 147 -5.64 19.67 -10.96
N ASN A 148 -6.19 20.63 -11.71
CA ASN A 148 -5.74 22.01 -11.71
C ASN A 148 -5.99 22.72 -10.37
N ASP A 149 -7.21 22.59 -9.81
CA ASP A 149 -7.55 23.17 -8.51
C ASP A 149 -6.71 22.58 -7.39
N LEU A 150 -6.56 21.25 -7.35
CA LEU A 150 -5.68 20.58 -6.40
C LEU A 150 -4.24 21.07 -6.53
N SER A 151 -3.72 21.15 -7.75
CA SER A 151 -2.35 21.60 -8.01
C SER A 151 -2.12 23.02 -7.50
N GLN A 152 -3.09 23.92 -7.72
CA GLN A 152 -3.01 25.30 -7.25
C GLN A 152 -2.90 25.40 -5.72
N TYR A 153 -3.67 24.60 -4.99
CA TYR A 153 -3.76 24.70 -3.53
C TYR A 153 -2.78 23.81 -2.77
N MET A 154 -2.17 22.84 -3.46
CA MET A 154 -1.23 21.87 -2.86
C MET A 154 0.23 22.09 -3.28
N ASP A 155 0.56 23.25 -3.82
CA ASP A 155 1.90 23.63 -4.28
C ASP A 155 2.48 22.71 -5.37
N TYR A 156 1.65 22.35 -6.36
CA TYR A 156 2.09 21.68 -7.57
C TYR A 156 2.23 22.66 -8.74
N THR A 157 3.22 22.45 -9.58
CA THR A 157 3.26 23.06 -10.91
C THR A 157 2.38 22.23 -11.83
N TYR A 158 1.33 22.85 -12.40
CA TYR A 158 0.41 22.20 -13.34
C TYR A 158 0.55 22.78 -14.76
N SER A 159 0.51 21.92 -15.76
CA SER A 159 0.47 22.32 -17.17
C SER A 159 -0.38 21.35 -17.98
N TRP A 160 -1.09 21.89 -18.96
CA TRP A 160 -1.88 21.13 -19.92
C TRP A 160 -1.42 21.41 -21.35
N ASN A 161 -1.08 20.34 -22.11
CA ASN A 161 -0.70 20.40 -23.51
C ASN A 161 -1.82 19.82 -24.39
N MET A 162 -2.65 20.70 -24.95
CA MET A 162 -3.76 20.30 -25.84
C MET A 162 -3.31 19.55 -27.09
N GLN A 163 -2.11 19.79 -27.62
CA GLN A 163 -1.66 19.16 -28.87
C GLN A 163 -1.25 17.71 -28.67
N GLU A 164 -0.70 17.41 -27.49
CA GLU A 164 -0.26 16.07 -27.11
C GLU A 164 -1.31 15.33 -26.29
N ASN A 165 -2.40 16.01 -25.91
CA ASN A 165 -3.44 15.52 -25.01
C ASN A 165 -2.86 15.03 -23.69
N GLU A 166 -1.94 15.82 -23.11
CA GLU A 166 -1.17 15.45 -21.92
C GLU A 166 -1.24 16.51 -20.83
N ALA A 167 -1.61 16.11 -19.61
CA ALA A 167 -1.50 16.89 -18.40
C ALA A 167 -0.26 16.51 -17.61
N GLN A 168 0.43 17.51 -17.06
CA GLN A 168 1.56 17.29 -16.17
C GLN A 168 1.36 18.05 -14.86
N ALA A 169 1.62 17.38 -13.72
CA ALA A 169 1.69 17.98 -12.41
C ALA A 169 3.00 17.55 -11.73
N ALA A 170 3.67 18.48 -11.04
CA ALA A 170 4.91 18.21 -10.32
C ALA A 170 4.90 18.91 -8.96
N ASP A 171 5.22 18.18 -7.90
CA ASP A 171 5.34 18.70 -6.54
C ASP A 171 6.50 19.70 -6.45
N ASN A 172 6.25 20.88 -5.88
CA ASN A 172 7.26 21.92 -5.68
C ASN A 172 7.88 21.87 -4.28
N SER A 173 7.37 21.02 -3.39
CA SER A 173 7.72 20.99 -1.98
C SER A 173 8.59 19.81 -1.62
N ASP A 174 9.72 20.07 -0.93
CA ASP A 174 10.55 19.04 -0.28
C ASP A 174 10.18 18.86 1.22
N ALA A 175 9.13 19.53 1.72
CA ALA A 175 8.74 19.46 3.12
C ALA A 175 8.00 18.13 3.43
N SER A 176 8.05 17.70 4.70
CA SER A 176 7.25 16.56 5.17
C SER A 176 5.76 16.82 4.93
N ILE A 177 5.03 15.82 4.44
CA ILE A 177 3.59 15.93 4.19
C ILE A 177 2.75 15.95 5.47
N VAL A 178 3.33 15.53 6.61
CA VAL A 178 2.61 15.32 7.86
C VAL A 178 2.72 16.50 8.81
N PRO A 179 1.65 16.83 9.57
CA PRO A 179 1.68 17.84 10.63
C PRO A 179 2.50 17.35 11.84
N THR A 180 2.80 18.25 12.79
CA THR A 180 3.48 17.92 14.04
C THR A 180 2.64 17.12 15.03
N SER A 181 1.34 17.05 14.82
CA SER A 181 0.41 16.17 15.55
C SER A 181 -0.76 15.78 14.66
N TYR A 182 -1.21 14.55 14.82
CA TYR A 182 -2.36 14.00 14.10
C TYR A 182 -3.09 12.99 14.99
N ASP A 183 -4.41 12.95 14.93
CA ASP A 183 -5.23 12.11 15.79
C ASP A 183 -6.41 11.52 15.00
N LEU A 184 -6.33 10.24 14.68
CA LEU A 184 -7.34 9.48 13.95
C LEU A 184 -8.19 8.61 14.90
N ARG A 185 -8.17 8.87 16.22
CA ARG A 185 -8.98 8.12 17.17
C ARG A 185 -10.45 8.20 16.80
N THR A 186 -11.09 7.03 16.71
CA THR A 186 -12.53 6.93 16.45
C THR A 186 -13.34 7.12 17.73
N THR A 187 -14.61 7.45 17.58
CA THR A 187 -15.58 7.43 18.69
C THR A 187 -16.18 6.04 18.91
N SER A 188 -15.80 5.05 18.10
CA SER A 188 -16.26 3.67 18.24
C SER A 188 -15.64 3.01 19.47
N GLU A 189 -16.39 2.11 20.10
CA GLU A 189 -15.93 1.34 21.26
C GLU A 189 -14.72 0.47 20.89
N VAL A 190 -13.64 0.58 21.67
CA VAL A 190 -12.45 -0.28 21.51
C VAL A 190 -12.76 -1.67 22.05
N ARG A 191 -12.61 -2.67 21.19
CA ARG A 191 -12.88 -4.08 21.52
C ARG A 191 -11.89 -4.66 22.51
N ASN A 192 -12.29 -5.77 23.17
CA ASN A 192 -11.51 -6.42 24.23
C ASN A 192 -11.18 -7.88 23.89
N GLN A 193 -9.90 -8.19 23.69
CA GLN A 193 -9.41 -9.54 23.40
C GLN A 193 -9.60 -10.53 24.59
N GLY A 194 -9.90 -10.03 25.79
CA GLY A 194 -10.02 -10.86 26.99
C GLY A 194 -8.70 -11.53 27.38
N SER A 195 -8.72 -12.86 27.54
CA SER A 195 -7.56 -13.65 27.95
C SER A 195 -6.85 -14.39 26.80
N TYR A 196 -7.34 -14.28 25.59
CA TYR A 196 -6.76 -14.96 24.43
C TYR A 196 -5.54 -14.22 23.88
N GLY A 197 -4.68 -14.93 23.15
CA GLY A 197 -3.50 -14.40 22.48
C GLY A 197 -3.79 -13.78 21.11
N THR A 198 -4.92 -13.07 20.97
CA THR A 198 -5.45 -12.60 19.67
C THR A 198 -5.13 -11.14 19.35
N CYS A 199 -4.22 -10.50 20.09
CA CYS A 199 -3.86 -9.09 19.89
C CYS A 199 -3.41 -8.79 18.44
N TRP A 200 -2.71 -9.71 17.80
CA TRP A 200 -2.25 -9.59 16.42
C TRP A 200 -3.42 -9.43 15.42
N SER A 201 -4.50 -10.20 15.62
CA SER A 201 -5.70 -10.13 14.77
C SER A 201 -6.51 -8.86 15.06
N PHE A 202 -6.66 -8.46 16.35
CA PHE A 202 -7.26 -7.17 16.71
C PHE A 202 -6.52 -6.00 16.10
N ALA A 203 -5.18 -6.04 16.10
CA ALA A 203 -4.37 -4.97 15.53
C ALA A 203 -4.44 -4.97 13.99
N ALA A 204 -4.41 -6.15 13.34
CA ALA A 204 -4.55 -6.27 11.90
C ALA A 204 -5.91 -5.72 11.43
N LEU A 205 -7.00 -6.21 12.02
CA LEU A 205 -8.34 -5.75 11.66
C LEU A 205 -8.60 -4.29 12.08
N GLY A 206 -8.08 -3.85 13.23
CA GLY A 206 -8.20 -2.45 13.64
C GLY A 206 -7.46 -1.48 12.72
N ALA A 207 -6.31 -1.87 12.17
CA ALA A 207 -5.61 -1.10 11.15
C ALA A 207 -6.40 -1.08 9.83
N LEU A 208 -6.93 -2.22 9.39
CA LEU A 208 -7.78 -2.34 8.21
C LEU A 208 -9.07 -1.51 8.35
N GLU A 209 -9.78 -1.61 9.48
CA GLU A 209 -10.98 -0.83 9.79
C GLU A 209 -10.69 0.67 9.76
N SER A 210 -9.54 1.07 10.31
CA SER A 210 -9.09 2.47 10.30
C SER A 210 -8.82 3.00 8.89
N SER A 211 -8.32 2.16 7.97
CA SER A 211 -8.03 2.55 6.58
C SER A 211 -9.30 2.80 5.75
N LEU A 212 -10.43 2.28 6.20
CA LEU A 212 -11.74 2.47 5.56
C LEU A 212 -12.50 3.68 6.10
N LEU A 213 -12.02 4.28 7.19
CA LEU A 213 -12.64 5.48 7.76
C LEU A 213 -12.30 6.75 6.95
N PRO A 214 -13.21 7.72 6.88
CA PRO A 214 -14.56 7.72 7.45
C PRO A 214 -15.63 7.11 6.53
N GLU A 215 -15.27 6.63 5.37
CA GLU A 215 -16.19 6.16 4.32
C GLU A 215 -17.01 4.95 4.79
N GLU A 216 -16.35 4.04 5.53
CA GLU A 216 -16.97 2.85 6.10
C GLU A 216 -16.55 2.69 7.58
N SER A 217 -17.49 2.29 8.46
CA SER A 217 -17.25 2.14 9.90
C SER A 217 -17.60 0.75 10.43
N GLU A 218 -17.54 -0.26 9.59
CA GLU A 218 -17.85 -1.66 9.96
C GLU A 218 -16.68 -2.28 10.75
N GLN A 219 -17.01 -3.22 11.63
CA GLN A 219 -16.03 -4.04 12.35
C GLN A 219 -15.98 -5.45 11.77
N TYR A 220 -14.77 -6.05 11.78
CA TYR A 220 -14.53 -7.37 11.22
C TYR A 220 -14.24 -8.43 12.30
N SER A 221 -14.62 -9.69 12.01
CA SER A 221 -14.53 -10.81 12.95
C SER A 221 -13.08 -11.23 13.25
N VAL A 222 -12.74 -11.13 14.52
CA VAL A 222 -11.48 -11.66 15.06
C VAL A 222 -11.53 -13.17 15.18
N ASP A 223 -12.70 -13.76 15.54
CA ASP A 223 -12.85 -15.22 15.63
C ASP A 223 -12.63 -15.85 14.25
N HIS A 224 -13.21 -15.33 13.18
CA HIS A 224 -12.99 -15.85 11.84
C HIS A 224 -11.52 -15.75 11.41
N MET A 225 -10.87 -14.59 11.59
CA MET A 225 -9.45 -14.44 11.23
C MET A 225 -8.55 -15.40 12.03
N THR A 226 -8.81 -15.61 13.29
CA THR A 226 -7.97 -16.45 14.14
C THR A 226 -8.21 -17.95 13.99
N LEU A 227 -9.40 -18.36 13.51
CA LEU A 227 -9.79 -19.77 13.38
C LEU A 227 -9.77 -20.27 11.93
N CYS A 228 -9.79 -19.37 10.91
CA CYS A 228 -9.83 -19.71 9.48
C CYS A 228 -8.59 -19.29 8.69
N ASN A 229 -7.48 -18.94 9.33
CA ASN A 229 -6.28 -18.41 8.67
C ASN A 229 -5.38 -19.45 7.98
N GLY A 230 -5.62 -20.75 8.20
CA GLY A 230 -4.85 -21.85 7.60
C GLY A 230 -3.64 -22.29 8.44
N PHE A 231 -3.26 -21.56 9.46
CA PHE A 231 -2.18 -21.95 10.39
C PHE A 231 -2.68 -22.94 11.45
N ASN A 232 -1.80 -23.84 11.87
CA ASN A 232 -2.09 -24.81 12.95
C ASN A 232 -1.92 -24.17 14.33
N MET A 233 -2.71 -23.13 14.62
CA MET A 233 -2.63 -22.35 15.85
C MET A 233 -4.02 -22.20 16.47
N THR A 234 -4.07 -22.16 17.81
CA THR A 234 -5.29 -21.81 18.54
C THR A 234 -5.23 -20.35 19.01
N GLN A 235 -6.37 -19.79 19.39
CA GLN A 235 -6.43 -18.42 19.93
C GLN A 235 -5.56 -18.20 21.19
N ASN A 236 -5.16 -19.29 21.90
CA ASN A 236 -4.29 -19.20 23.08
C ASN A 236 -2.79 -19.16 22.73
N ASP A 237 -2.42 -19.60 21.53
CA ASP A 237 -1.00 -19.73 21.16
C ASP A 237 -0.37 -18.40 20.74
N GLY A 238 -1.22 -17.38 20.48
CA GLY A 238 -0.80 -16.10 19.92
C GLY A 238 -0.79 -16.13 18.41
N GLY A 239 0.01 -15.27 17.79
CA GLY A 239 0.18 -15.17 16.36
C GLY A 239 1.02 -13.96 16.00
N GLU A 240 1.28 -13.78 14.71
CA GLU A 240 2.10 -12.71 14.17
C GLU A 240 1.35 -11.96 13.07
N TYR A 241 1.78 -10.75 12.75
CA TYR A 241 1.17 -9.90 11.73
C TYR A 241 1.11 -10.56 10.35
N THR A 242 2.07 -11.44 10.01
CA THR A 242 2.11 -12.20 8.74
C THR A 242 0.92 -13.14 8.59
N MET A 243 0.36 -13.66 9.69
CA MET A 243 -0.84 -14.51 9.65
C MET A 243 -2.08 -13.71 9.21
N GLY A 244 -2.22 -12.47 9.69
CA GLY A 244 -3.27 -11.54 9.25
C GLY A 244 -3.12 -11.19 7.76
N MET A 245 -1.89 -10.89 7.32
CA MET A 245 -1.61 -10.64 5.90
C MET A 245 -1.98 -11.84 5.02
N ALA A 246 -1.60 -13.06 5.41
CA ALA A 246 -1.90 -14.27 4.66
C ALA A 246 -3.42 -14.52 4.53
N TYR A 247 -4.16 -14.39 5.64
CA TYR A 247 -5.61 -14.55 5.69
C TYR A 247 -6.33 -13.57 4.72
N LEU A 248 -5.93 -12.31 4.72
CA LEU A 248 -6.51 -11.27 3.87
C LEU A 248 -6.11 -11.44 2.40
N ALA A 249 -4.83 -11.75 2.12
CA ALA A 249 -4.33 -11.99 0.77
C ALA A 249 -4.94 -13.24 0.11
N ALA A 250 -5.38 -14.21 0.90
CA ALA A 250 -6.01 -15.43 0.41
C ALA A 250 -7.53 -15.29 0.20
N TRP A 251 -8.11 -14.10 0.39
CA TRP A 251 -9.56 -13.85 0.33
C TRP A 251 -10.38 -14.70 1.30
N LYS A 252 -9.78 -15.16 2.39
CA LYS A 252 -10.50 -15.86 3.45
C LYS A 252 -11.37 -14.93 4.30
N GLY A 253 -11.11 -13.64 4.25
CA GLY A 253 -11.84 -12.54 4.86
C GLY A 253 -11.31 -11.19 4.36
N PRO A 254 -11.70 -10.08 5.03
CA PRO A 254 -12.41 -10.04 6.31
C PRO A 254 -13.89 -10.41 6.18
N VAL A 255 -14.49 -10.90 7.27
CA VAL A 255 -15.94 -11.07 7.42
C VAL A 255 -16.44 -10.12 8.51
N TYR A 256 -17.72 -9.74 8.49
CA TYR A 256 -18.23 -8.79 9.50
C TYR A 256 -18.31 -9.40 10.90
N GLU A 257 -17.95 -8.63 11.92
CA GLU A 257 -18.08 -8.98 13.34
C GLU A 257 -19.51 -9.36 13.73
N LYS A 258 -20.52 -8.72 13.13
CA LYS A 258 -21.95 -9.02 13.37
C LYS A 258 -22.37 -10.40 12.91
N ASP A 259 -21.66 -11.00 11.93
CA ASP A 259 -21.98 -12.31 11.35
C ASP A 259 -21.20 -13.44 12.05
N ASP A 260 -20.10 -13.11 12.71
CA ASP A 260 -19.26 -14.02 13.48
C ASP A 260 -18.65 -13.28 14.70
N PRO A 261 -19.43 -13.05 15.77
CA PRO A 261 -19.02 -12.24 16.93
C PRO A 261 -17.92 -12.88 17.76
N TYR A 262 -16.93 -12.08 18.15
CA TYR A 262 -15.78 -12.50 18.95
C TYR A 262 -16.15 -13.05 20.32
N GLY A 263 -15.51 -14.15 20.74
CA GLY A 263 -15.37 -14.57 22.15
C GLY A 263 -16.00 -15.92 22.50
N ASP A 264 -16.62 -16.63 21.57
CA ASP A 264 -17.13 -17.98 21.80
C ASP A 264 -16.18 -19.10 21.32
N ASN A 265 -15.06 -18.72 20.68
CA ASN A 265 -14.06 -19.61 20.11
C ASN A 265 -14.66 -20.61 19.09
N GLN A 266 -15.66 -20.13 18.34
CA GLN A 266 -16.27 -20.85 17.23
C GLN A 266 -16.34 -19.90 16.04
N THR A 267 -16.43 -20.44 14.84
CA THR A 267 -16.58 -19.66 13.61
C THR A 267 -17.42 -20.43 12.61
N ASN A 268 -18.00 -19.72 11.67
CA ASN A 268 -18.66 -20.30 10.51
C ASN A 268 -17.70 -20.20 9.30
N GLU A 269 -17.04 -21.31 8.97
CA GLU A 269 -16.09 -21.41 7.86
C GLU A 269 -16.71 -21.20 6.46
N ASP A 270 -18.06 -21.20 6.36
CA ASP A 270 -18.79 -20.91 5.11
C ASP A 270 -18.96 -19.40 4.82
N LEU A 271 -18.56 -18.52 5.76
CA LEU A 271 -18.59 -17.08 5.53
C LEU A 271 -17.54 -16.69 4.48
N THR A 272 -17.93 -15.74 3.62
CA THR A 272 -17.06 -15.23 2.55
C THR A 272 -16.56 -13.84 2.86
N ALA A 273 -15.40 -13.50 2.31
CA ALA A 273 -14.84 -12.14 2.41
C ALA A 273 -15.85 -11.10 1.96
N VAL A 274 -15.89 -9.96 2.66
CA VAL A 274 -16.72 -8.79 2.31
C VAL A 274 -15.91 -7.65 1.72
N LYS A 275 -14.59 -7.78 1.77
CA LYS A 275 -13.60 -6.94 1.09
C LYS A 275 -12.46 -7.81 0.57
N HIS A 276 -11.80 -7.36 -0.48
CA HIS A 276 -10.56 -7.92 -0.96
C HIS A 276 -9.42 -6.95 -0.68
N VAL A 277 -8.41 -7.39 0.06
CA VAL A 277 -7.22 -6.59 0.36
C VAL A 277 -6.17 -6.85 -0.72
N GLN A 278 -5.89 -5.84 -1.54
CA GLN A 278 -5.04 -5.95 -2.71
C GLN A 278 -3.61 -5.47 -2.47
N GLU A 279 -3.42 -4.60 -1.48
CA GLU A 279 -2.08 -4.14 -1.12
C GLU A 279 -1.93 -3.96 0.40
N MET A 280 -0.83 -4.52 0.94
CA MET A 280 -0.40 -4.37 2.33
C MET A 280 1.09 -4.07 2.34
N GLN A 281 1.48 -2.93 2.90
CA GLN A 281 2.88 -2.52 2.95
C GLN A 281 3.48 -2.75 4.33
N ILE A 282 4.74 -3.19 4.35
CA ILE A 282 5.56 -3.33 5.57
C ILE A 282 6.55 -2.18 5.59
N ILE A 283 6.32 -1.22 6.48
CA ILE A 283 7.20 -0.06 6.63
C ILE A 283 8.46 -0.45 7.40
N GLU A 284 9.61 0.09 6.96
CA GLU A 284 10.91 -0.20 7.56
C GLU A 284 10.92 0.10 9.07
N SER A 285 11.62 -0.76 9.80
CA SER A 285 11.73 -0.66 11.27
C SER A 285 12.26 0.70 11.70
N LYS A 286 11.53 1.37 12.61
CA LYS A 286 11.88 2.66 13.20
C LYS A 286 11.91 3.85 12.22
N ASP A 287 11.36 3.69 11.02
CA ASP A 287 11.15 4.82 10.12
C ASP A 287 9.87 5.58 10.52
N TYR A 288 10.00 6.41 11.56
CA TYR A 288 8.86 7.12 12.15
C TYR A 288 8.21 8.12 11.19
N GLU A 289 8.98 8.71 10.29
CA GLU A 289 8.43 9.62 9.28
C GLU A 289 7.52 8.84 8.32
N LYS A 290 7.97 7.68 7.82
CA LYS A 290 7.16 6.82 6.96
C LYS A 290 5.96 6.21 7.69
N ILE A 291 6.08 5.90 8.98
CA ILE A 291 4.94 5.45 9.79
C ILE A 291 3.91 6.58 9.91
N LYS A 292 4.32 7.82 10.20
CA LYS A 292 3.43 8.98 10.25
C LYS A 292 2.77 9.26 8.89
N GLU A 293 3.55 9.23 7.80
CA GLU A 293 3.01 9.36 6.44
C GLU A 293 1.95 8.29 6.15
N ALA A 294 2.18 7.04 6.55
CA ALA A 294 1.23 5.95 6.35
C ALA A 294 -0.06 6.14 7.15
N VAL A 295 0.05 6.52 8.44
CA VAL A 295 -1.14 6.85 9.27
C VAL A 295 -1.91 8.02 8.66
N PHE A 296 -1.23 9.04 8.18
CA PHE A 296 -1.84 10.24 7.60
C PHE A 296 -2.57 9.94 6.28
N LYS A 297 -1.99 9.10 5.44
CA LYS A 297 -2.50 8.78 4.10
C LYS A 297 -3.55 7.67 4.11
N TYR A 298 -3.30 6.61 4.86
CA TYR A 298 -4.04 5.35 4.71
C TYR A 298 -4.81 4.94 5.96
N GLY A 299 -4.54 5.51 7.12
CA GLY A 299 -5.16 5.12 8.38
C GLY A 299 -4.21 4.38 9.30
N GLY A 300 -4.75 3.64 10.27
CA GLY A 300 -3.96 3.01 11.33
C GLY A 300 -2.86 2.07 10.83
N VAL A 301 -1.73 2.07 11.53
CA VAL A 301 -0.59 1.16 11.28
C VAL A 301 -0.49 0.15 12.40
N GLN A 302 -0.67 -1.16 12.09
CA GLN A 302 -0.39 -2.23 13.04
C GLN A 302 1.09 -2.23 13.41
N THR A 303 1.41 -2.30 14.70
CA THR A 303 2.79 -2.36 15.19
C THR A 303 2.92 -3.24 16.41
N SER A 304 4.15 -3.74 16.66
CA SER A 304 4.43 -4.64 17.79
C SER A 304 5.19 -3.92 18.89
N ILE A 305 4.85 -4.22 20.14
CA ILE A 305 5.50 -3.69 21.34
C ILE A 305 5.84 -4.80 22.35
N TYR A 306 6.79 -4.54 23.25
CA TYR A 306 6.89 -5.32 24.48
C TYR A 306 5.92 -4.75 25.51
N ASN A 307 4.92 -5.51 25.85
CA ASN A 307 3.93 -5.13 26.84
C ASN A 307 4.23 -5.80 28.19
N ALA A 308 4.58 -5.00 29.19
CA ALA A 308 4.85 -5.44 30.56
C ALA A 308 3.58 -5.53 31.43
N LEU A 309 2.42 -5.07 30.93
CA LEU A 309 1.15 -5.19 31.61
C LEU A 309 0.51 -6.57 31.34
N ARG A 310 -0.16 -7.12 32.33
CA ARG A 310 -0.87 -8.40 32.23
C ARG A 310 -2.36 -8.26 32.02
N SER A 311 -2.89 -7.07 32.27
CA SER A 311 -4.30 -6.71 32.10
C SER A 311 -4.45 -5.19 32.27
N SER A 312 -5.62 -4.65 31.90
CA SER A 312 -5.97 -3.24 32.09
C SER A 312 -5.88 -2.76 33.57
N GLN A 313 -5.94 -3.67 34.52
CA GLN A 313 -5.85 -3.38 35.96
C GLN A 313 -4.43 -3.53 36.54
N SER A 314 -3.51 -4.10 35.79
CA SER A 314 -2.13 -4.32 36.29
C SER A 314 -1.32 -3.03 36.31
N SER A 315 -0.24 -3.01 37.06
CA SER A 315 0.73 -1.91 37.12
C SER A 315 2.07 -2.35 36.54
N SER A 316 2.79 -1.42 35.95
CA SER A 316 4.12 -1.63 35.44
C SER A 316 4.98 -0.39 35.70
N PRO A 317 6.29 -0.51 35.95
CA PRO A 317 7.15 0.65 36.04
C PRO A 317 7.26 1.44 34.73
N TYR A 318 6.86 0.84 33.61
CA TYR A 318 6.90 1.44 32.27
C TYR A 318 5.61 2.16 31.88
N TYR A 319 4.53 2.01 32.66
CA TYR A 319 3.22 2.61 32.39
C TYR A 319 2.83 3.64 33.46
N ASN A 320 2.67 4.88 33.06
CA ASN A 320 2.12 5.94 33.91
C ASN A 320 0.61 6.02 33.72
N LYS A 321 -0.13 5.47 34.68
CA LYS A 321 -1.59 5.39 34.63
C LYS A 321 -2.29 6.77 34.74
N SER A 322 -1.59 7.83 35.17
CA SER A 322 -2.19 9.16 35.30
C SER A 322 -2.19 9.97 34.01
N THR A 323 -1.36 9.57 33.07
CA THR A 323 -1.18 10.20 31.76
C THR A 323 -1.37 9.21 30.61
N ASP A 324 -1.71 7.96 30.91
CA ASP A 324 -1.87 6.85 29.99
C ASP A 324 -0.64 6.65 29.05
N ALA A 325 0.55 6.91 29.59
CA ALA A 325 1.80 6.93 28.86
C ALA A 325 2.66 5.70 29.16
N TYR A 326 3.14 5.04 28.11
CA TYR A 326 3.96 3.83 28.17
C TYR A 326 5.31 4.04 27.47
N CYS A 327 6.38 3.56 28.11
CA CYS A 327 7.69 3.48 27.48
C CYS A 327 8.52 2.36 28.09
N TYR A 328 8.84 1.35 27.31
CA TYR A 328 9.77 0.29 27.67
C TYR A 328 11.15 0.53 27.05
N ILE A 329 12.18 0.55 27.89
CA ILE A 329 13.57 0.55 27.46
C ILE A 329 14.23 -0.72 27.99
N GLY A 330 14.60 -1.62 27.08
CA GLY A 330 15.18 -2.91 27.47
C GLY A 330 15.47 -3.83 26.29
N THR A 331 15.66 -5.13 26.58
CA THR A 331 16.08 -6.14 25.59
C THR A 331 15.03 -7.21 25.33
N GLU A 332 13.84 -7.08 25.93
CA GLU A 332 12.76 -8.03 25.68
C GLU A 332 12.20 -7.83 24.28
N LYS A 333 11.83 -8.94 23.66
CA LYS A 333 11.20 -8.92 22.34
C LYS A 333 9.73 -8.49 22.42
N PRO A 334 9.15 -7.98 21.33
CA PRO A 334 7.71 -7.73 21.24
C PRO A 334 6.90 -8.98 21.65
N ASN A 335 5.77 -8.74 22.31
CA ASN A 335 4.83 -9.78 22.75
C ASN A 335 3.38 -9.34 22.66
N HIS A 336 3.12 -8.18 22.06
CA HIS A 336 1.79 -7.59 21.93
C HIS A 336 1.72 -6.67 20.72
N ASP A 337 0.60 -6.69 20.02
CA ASP A 337 0.36 -5.81 18.89
C ASP A 337 -0.71 -4.75 19.24
N VAL A 338 -0.50 -3.56 18.70
CA VAL A 338 -1.37 -2.40 18.82
C VAL A 338 -1.48 -1.68 17.47
N VAL A 339 -2.37 -0.70 17.35
CA VAL A 339 -2.51 0.12 16.14
C VAL A 339 -2.06 1.54 16.44
N ILE A 340 -1.08 2.06 15.69
CA ILE A 340 -0.76 3.49 15.71
C ILE A 340 -1.86 4.20 14.93
N VAL A 341 -2.58 5.12 15.58
CA VAL A 341 -3.67 5.92 15.01
C VAL A 341 -3.40 7.42 15.05
N GLY A 342 -2.20 7.81 15.47
CA GLY A 342 -1.82 9.21 15.52
C GLY A 342 -0.49 9.44 16.23
N TRP A 343 -0.16 10.70 16.42
CA TRP A 343 1.05 11.12 17.12
C TRP A 343 0.93 12.56 17.61
N ASP A 344 1.81 12.91 18.58
CA ASP A 344 2.06 14.29 19.03
C ASP A 344 3.55 14.47 19.30
N ASP A 345 4.24 15.23 18.44
CA ASP A 345 5.69 15.49 18.55
C ASP A 345 6.04 16.32 19.79
N SER A 346 5.05 17.01 20.37
CA SER A 346 5.19 17.83 21.58
C SER A 346 4.74 17.11 22.87
N TYR A 347 4.31 15.83 22.78
CA TYR A 347 3.88 15.08 23.97
C TYR A 347 5.01 14.97 24.96
N SER A 348 4.85 15.59 26.16
CA SER A 348 5.93 15.77 27.11
C SER A 348 6.53 14.46 27.60
N LYS A 349 7.84 14.35 27.57
CA LYS A 349 8.59 13.24 28.16
C LYS A 349 8.33 13.07 29.67
N ASP A 350 7.93 14.13 30.37
CA ASP A 350 7.63 14.08 31.80
C ASP A 350 6.33 13.33 32.12
N ASN A 351 5.54 12.99 31.11
CA ASN A 351 4.35 12.13 31.23
C ASN A 351 4.71 10.65 31.40
N PHE A 352 5.93 10.24 31.11
CA PHE A 352 6.37 8.85 31.22
C PHE A 352 7.03 8.57 32.57
N ASN A 353 6.94 7.31 33.04
CA ASN A 353 7.67 6.88 34.23
C ASN A 353 9.17 6.67 33.99
N THR A 354 9.55 6.54 32.72
CA THR A 354 10.94 6.37 32.27
C THR A 354 11.56 7.75 32.02
N ASP A 355 12.80 7.96 32.45
CA ASP A 355 13.56 9.18 32.16
C ASP A 355 13.99 9.17 30.68
N LEU A 356 13.51 10.12 29.90
CA LEU A 356 13.64 10.16 28.45
C LEU A 356 14.43 11.40 27.99
N GLU A 357 15.12 11.28 26.86
CA GLU A 357 15.94 12.35 26.29
C GLU A 357 15.10 13.47 25.66
N GLY A 358 13.92 13.16 25.10
CA GLY A 358 13.09 14.13 24.38
C GLY A 358 11.59 13.82 24.46
N ASP A 359 10.80 14.76 23.94
CA ASP A 359 9.36 14.69 23.82
C ASP A 359 8.96 13.83 22.61
N GLY A 360 7.66 13.60 22.46
CA GLY A 360 7.01 12.92 21.34
C GLY A 360 6.51 11.54 21.66
N ALA A 361 5.31 11.25 21.17
CA ALA A 361 4.66 9.97 21.33
C ALA A 361 3.75 9.63 20.14
N PHE A 362 3.60 8.33 19.88
CA PHE A 362 2.50 7.81 19.09
C PHE A 362 1.24 7.64 19.95
N ILE A 363 0.08 7.86 19.35
CA ILE A 363 -1.23 7.52 19.92
C ILE A 363 -1.57 6.13 19.40
N CYS A 364 -1.76 5.18 20.33
CA CYS A 364 -1.96 3.78 19.99
C CYS A 364 -3.31 3.27 20.51
N GLN A 365 -4.04 2.55 19.68
CA GLN A 365 -5.23 1.78 20.06
C GLN A 365 -4.78 0.41 20.57
N ASN A 366 -5.27 0.06 21.76
CA ASN A 366 -5.09 -1.27 22.36
C ASN A 366 -6.31 -2.16 22.06
N SER A 367 -6.22 -3.44 22.43
CA SER A 367 -7.31 -4.43 22.36
C SER A 367 -7.79 -4.88 23.75
N TRP A 368 -7.91 -3.94 24.69
CA TRP A 368 -8.30 -4.22 26.10
C TRP A 368 -9.57 -3.47 26.56
N GLY A 369 -10.37 -3.00 25.60
CA GLY A 369 -11.61 -2.29 25.84
C GLY A 369 -11.42 -0.87 26.37
N ASP A 370 -12.50 -0.11 26.42
CA ASP A 370 -12.53 1.31 26.81
C ASP A 370 -12.08 1.61 28.24
N ASN A 371 -12.02 0.59 29.10
CA ASN A 371 -11.54 0.76 30.47
C ASN A 371 -10.01 0.83 30.61
N PHE A 372 -9.28 0.66 29.52
CA PHE A 372 -7.83 0.82 29.46
C PHE A 372 -7.49 2.20 28.91
N GLY A 373 -6.54 2.89 29.55
CA GLY A 373 -6.06 4.17 29.07
C GLY A 373 -7.16 5.21 28.91
N GLU A 374 -7.03 6.03 27.88
CA GLU A 374 -8.03 7.03 27.47
C GLU A 374 -9.01 6.37 26.47
N ASN A 375 -10.08 5.72 26.98
CA ASN A 375 -11.08 5.02 26.16
C ASN A 375 -10.48 3.94 25.22
N GLY A 376 -9.51 3.16 25.70
CA GLY A 376 -8.84 2.11 24.92
C GLY A 376 -7.58 2.55 24.21
N PHE A 377 -7.25 3.85 24.27
CA PHE A 377 -6.06 4.44 23.67
C PHE A 377 -5.02 4.80 24.73
N PHE A 378 -3.74 4.86 24.33
CA PHE A 378 -2.64 5.25 25.18
C PHE A 378 -1.48 5.82 24.35
N TYR A 379 -0.53 6.46 25.04
CA TYR A 379 0.60 7.11 24.39
C TYR A 379 1.86 6.26 24.55
N ILE A 380 2.57 6.00 23.45
CA ILE A 380 3.85 5.28 23.45
C ILE A 380 4.94 6.21 22.96
N SER A 381 5.97 6.41 23.81
CA SER A 381 7.10 7.28 23.49
C SER A 381 7.85 6.83 22.23
N TYR A 382 8.36 7.77 21.42
CA TYR A 382 9.31 7.48 20.34
C TYR A 382 10.60 6.82 20.82
N TYR A 383 10.90 6.90 22.12
CA TYR A 383 12.06 6.26 22.76
C TYR A 383 11.78 4.82 23.23
N ASP A 384 10.56 4.31 23.08
CA ASP A 384 10.27 2.90 23.37
C ASP A 384 11.10 1.99 22.46
N THR A 385 11.64 0.90 23.05
CA THR A 385 12.56 0.02 22.32
C THR A 385 11.91 -0.68 21.13
N ASN A 386 10.62 -1.01 21.22
CA ASN A 386 9.97 -1.89 20.27
C ASN A 386 8.95 -1.19 19.35
N ILE A 387 8.36 -0.05 19.77
CA ILE A 387 7.42 0.67 18.93
C ILE A 387 8.02 0.94 17.54
N GLY A 388 7.27 0.71 16.47
CA GLY A 388 7.73 0.92 15.11
C GLY A 388 8.72 -0.12 14.57
N THR A 389 8.88 -1.29 15.21
CA THR A 389 9.80 -2.35 14.73
C THR A 389 9.18 -3.25 13.67
N HIS A 390 7.89 -3.55 13.78
CA HIS A 390 7.11 -4.30 12.80
C HIS A 390 5.88 -3.45 12.48
N ASN A 391 5.72 -3.02 11.24
CA ASN A 391 4.71 -2.03 10.88
C ASN A 391 3.99 -2.47 9.62
N VAL A 392 2.68 -2.70 9.69
CA VAL A 392 1.85 -3.05 8.54
C VAL A 392 0.77 -2.01 8.34
N VAL A 393 0.62 -1.55 7.10
CA VAL A 393 -0.46 -0.66 6.66
C VAL A 393 -1.19 -1.27 5.47
N TYR A 394 -2.51 -1.08 5.43
CA TYR A 394 -3.41 -1.56 4.38
C TYR A 394 -3.69 -0.41 3.42
N THR A 395 -3.16 -0.49 2.20
CA THR A 395 -3.12 0.66 1.28
C THR A 395 -4.09 0.54 0.12
N ASP A 396 -4.50 -0.69 -0.23
CA ASP A 396 -5.51 -0.92 -1.26
C ASP A 396 -6.50 -2.00 -0.80
N ILE A 397 -7.78 -1.60 -0.65
CA ILE A 397 -8.87 -2.42 -0.14
C ILE A 397 -10.06 -2.23 -1.07
N GLU A 398 -10.43 -3.27 -1.76
CA GLU A 398 -11.48 -3.23 -2.76
C GLU A 398 -12.74 -4.00 -2.32
N ASN A 399 -13.85 -3.73 -3.00
CA ASN A 399 -15.05 -4.55 -2.90
C ASN A 399 -14.83 -5.91 -3.58
N THR A 400 -15.67 -6.89 -3.25
CA THR A 400 -15.51 -8.27 -3.73
C THR A 400 -15.96 -8.50 -5.18
N ASP A 401 -16.34 -7.44 -5.89
CA ASP A 401 -16.70 -7.46 -7.31
C ASP A 401 -15.56 -7.02 -8.24
N ASN A 402 -14.32 -6.97 -7.72
CA ASN A 402 -13.13 -6.58 -8.47
C ASN A 402 -12.64 -7.67 -9.43
N TYR A 403 -12.64 -8.95 -9.01
CA TYR A 403 -12.33 -10.12 -9.84
C TYR A 403 -13.26 -11.29 -9.49
N ASP A 404 -13.57 -12.13 -10.50
CA ASP A 404 -14.43 -13.30 -10.30
C ASP A 404 -13.68 -14.49 -9.68
N HIS A 405 -12.37 -14.63 -9.96
CA HIS A 405 -11.56 -15.78 -9.54
C HIS A 405 -10.20 -15.38 -8.97
N ILE A 406 -9.75 -16.16 -7.97
CA ILE A 406 -8.39 -16.17 -7.45
C ILE A 406 -7.78 -17.57 -7.61
N TYR A 407 -6.59 -17.66 -8.19
CA TYR A 407 -5.79 -18.86 -8.32
C TYR A 407 -4.59 -18.77 -7.39
N GLN A 408 -4.44 -19.69 -6.45
CA GLN A 408 -3.41 -19.65 -5.40
C GLN A 408 -3.11 -21.03 -4.84
N SER A 409 -1.89 -21.20 -4.28
CA SER A 409 -1.46 -22.38 -3.52
C SER A 409 -0.79 -22.00 -2.19
N ASP A 410 -0.62 -20.71 -1.91
CA ASP A 410 0.10 -20.15 -0.74
C ASP A 410 -0.87 -19.60 0.30
N LEU A 411 -1.67 -20.46 0.95
CA LEU A 411 -2.70 -20.02 1.91
C LEU A 411 -2.15 -19.46 3.22
N CYS A 412 -0.94 -19.87 3.64
CA CYS A 412 -0.20 -19.28 4.75
C CYS A 412 0.75 -18.14 4.33
N GLY A 413 0.79 -17.80 3.04
CA GLY A 413 1.51 -16.66 2.50
C GLY A 413 3.02 -16.71 2.72
N TRP A 414 3.61 -15.56 3.03
CA TRP A 414 5.06 -15.42 3.17
C TRP A 414 5.58 -16.03 4.48
N VAL A 415 5.90 -17.32 4.48
CA VAL A 415 6.52 -18.06 5.60
C VAL A 415 8.04 -18.04 5.50
N GLY A 416 8.60 -18.07 4.29
CA GLY A 416 10.04 -18.08 4.06
C GLY A 416 10.46 -17.43 2.76
N GLN A 417 11.75 -17.58 2.44
CA GLN A 417 12.34 -16.96 1.24
C GLN A 417 13.24 -17.95 0.51
N LEU A 418 13.22 -17.86 -0.84
CA LEU A 418 14.02 -18.69 -1.73
C LEU A 418 14.83 -17.83 -2.71
N GLY A 419 16.02 -18.28 -3.10
CA GLY A 419 16.86 -17.59 -4.07
C GLY A 419 18.20 -18.26 -4.33
N TYR A 420 18.96 -17.70 -5.26
CA TYR A 420 20.25 -18.22 -5.74
C TYR A 420 21.47 -17.49 -5.15
N ASN A 421 21.36 -16.95 -3.93
CA ASN A 421 22.35 -16.04 -3.33
C ASN A 421 22.61 -14.79 -4.21
N LYS A 422 21.55 -14.27 -4.82
CA LYS A 422 21.51 -13.07 -5.62
C LYS A 422 20.29 -12.28 -5.26
N ASP A 423 20.31 -11.00 -5.55
CA ASP A 423 19.20 -10.07 -5.37
C ASP A 423 18.06 -10.24 -6.38
N SER A 424 18.19 -11.17 -7.32
CA SER A 424 17.21 -11.40 -8.39
C SER A 424 16.91 -12.88 -8.62
N ILE A 425 15.67 -13.19 -8.99
CA ILE A 425 15.17 -14.52 -9.32
C ILE A 425 13.94 -14.42 -10.22
N TYR A 426 13.73 -15.44 -11.05
CA TYR A 426 12.47 -15.74 -11.70
C TYR A 426 11.72 -16.83 -10.92
N GLY A 427 10.43 -16.64 -10.68
CA GLY A 427 9.49 -17.64 -10.16
C GLY A 427 8.29 -17.77 -11.08
N ALA A 428 7.71 -18.94 -11.18
CA ALA A 428 6.51 -19.20 -11.96
C ALA A 428 5.58 -20.14 -11.20
N ASN A 429 4.28 -19.78 -11.11
CA ASN A 429 3.21 -20.68 -10.69
C ASN A 429 2.34 -21.05 -11.89
N VAL A 430 1.98 -22.31 -11.98
CA VAL A 430 1.13 -22.88 -13.04
C VAL A 430 -0.26 -23.12 -12.49
N PHE A 431 -1.26 -22.64 -13.23
CA PHE A 431 -2.68 -22.78 -12.89
C PHE A 431 -3.45 -23.38 -14.06
N THR A 432 -4.68 -23.84 -13.80
CA THR A 432 -5.62 -24.33 -14.82
C THR A 432 -6.89 -23.49 -14.75
N ALA A 433 -7.24 -22.82 -15.84
CA ALA A 433 -8.44 -22.00 -15.93
C ALA A 433 -9.71 -22.84 -15.74
N GLU A 434 -10.60 -22.41 -14.83
CA GLU A 434 -11.87 -23.09 -14.55
C GLU A 434 -12.88 -22.86 -15.65
N GLY A 435 -12.86 -21.68 -16.27
CA GLY A 435 -13.76 -21.24 -17.33
C GLY A 435 -13.05 -20.60 -18.51
N ASN A 436 -13.84 -20.02 -19.42
CA ASN A 436 -13.31 -19.06 -20.38
C ASN A 436 -13.15 -17.73 -19.68
N GLU A 437 -11.94 -17.31 -19.47
CA GLU A 437 -11.61 -16.20 -18.58
C GLU A 437 -10.63 -15.21 -19.23
N THR A 438 -10.57 -14.03 -18.64
CA THR A 438 -9.54 -13.04 -18.92
C THR A 438 -8.71 -12.84 -17.65
N LEU A 439 -7.42 -13.21 -17.68
CA LEU A 439 -6.47 -12.91 -16.61
C LEU A 439 -6.26 -11.40 -16.55
N LYS A 440 -6.44 -10.81 -15.38
CA LYS A 440 -6.46 -9.35 -15.15
C LYS A 440 -5.31 -8.84 -14.30
N ALA A 441 -4.90 -9.63 -13.31
CA ALA A 441 -3.89 -9.24 -12.36
C ALA A 441 -3.10 -10.45 -11.83
N ALA A 442 -1.99 -10.17 -11.18
CA ALA A 442 -1.26 -11.13 -10.37
C ALA A 442 -0.77 -10.47 -9.08
N SER A 443 -0.65 -11.27 -8.01
CA SER A 443 -0.09 -10.78 -6.77
C SER A 443 1.14 -11.56 -6.33
N PHE A 444 1.96 -10.91 -5.49
CA PHE A 444 3.17 -11.48 -4.92
C PHE A 444 3.61 -10.69 -3.69
N TYR A 445 4.58 -11.22 -2.94
CA TYR A 445 5.24 -10.49 -1.87
C TYR A 445 6.60 -9.95 -2.33
N ALA A 446 6.82 -8.65 -2.16
CA ALA A 446 8.14 -8.04 -2.20
C ALA A 446 8.83 -8.21 -0.83
N THR A 447 9.94 -8.94 -0.79
CA THR A 447 10.61 -9.31 0.47
C THR A 447 11.53 -8.24 1.05
N GLY A 448 11.63 -7.08 0.37
CA GLY A 448 12.42 -5.94 0.82
C GLY A 448 12.03 -4.66 0.08
N LYS A 449 12.53 -3.53 0.59
CA LYS A 449 12.30 -2.22 -0.02
C LYS A 449 12.99 -2.05 -1.37
N ASP A 450 12.52 -1.07 -2.15
CA ASP A 450 13.08 -0.72 -3.46
C ASP A 450 13.08 -1.87 -4.47
N SER A 451 12.24 -2.89 -4.26
CA SER A 451 12.11 -4.03 -5.17
C SER A 451 11.61 -3.60 -6.54
N GLN A 452 12.16 -4.22 -7.59
CA GLN A 452 11.70 -4.06 -8.96
C GLN A 452 11.12 -5.38 -9.45
N TYR A 453 10.04 -5.32 -10.22
CA TYR A 453 9.42 -6.53 -10.75
C TYR A 453 9.06 -6.39 -12.22
N GLU A 454 9.02 -7.55 -12.89
CA GLU A 454 8.43 -7.75 -14.20
C GLU A 454 7.52 -8.97 -14.11
N LEU A 455 6.26 -8.81 -14.54
CA LEU A 455 5.27 -9.89 -14.62
C LEU A 455 5.04 -10.33 -16.06
N TYR A 456 4.90 -11.63 -16.22
CA TYR A 456 4.62 -12.25 -17.51
C TYR A 456 3.54 -13.33 -17.35
N VAL A 457 2.85 -13.60 -18.44
CA VAL A 457 1.93 -14.75 -18.58
C VAL A 457 2.46 -15.67 -19.67
N VAL A 458 2.39 -16.98 -19.41
CA VAL A 458 2.64 -18.05 -20.39
C VAL A 458 1.34 -18.79 -20.61
N ARG A 459 0.85 -18.77 -21.86
CA ARG A 459 -0.34 -19.50 -22.25
C ARG A 459 -0.01 -20.94 -22.69
N GLN A 460 -0.98 -21.82 -22.63
CA GLN A 460 -0.88 -23.21 -23.11
C GLN A 460 0.36 -23.92 -22.55
N PHE A 461 0.50 -23.85 -21.23
CA PHE A 461 1.61 -24.49 -20.53
C PHE A 461 1.53 -26.01 -20.66
N GLU A 462 2.58 -26.64 -21.16
CA GLU A 462 2.73 -28.10 -21.29
C GLU A 462 3.77 -28.63 -20.29
N ASP A 463 4.94 -28.01 -20.27
CA ASP A 463 6.08 -28.33 -19.40
C ASP A 463 6.97 -27.08 -19.20
N GLU A 464 8.07 -27.23 -18.48
CA GLU A 464 9.00 -26.12 -18.15
C GLU A 464 9.58 -25.41 -19.38
N THR A 465 9.59 -26.04 -20.57
CA THR A 465 10.05 -25.38 -21.81
C THR A 465 9.06 -24.33 -22.32
N SER A 466 7.79 -24.45 -21.90
CA SER A 466 6.74 -23.45 -22.22
C SER A 466 7.06 -22.10 -21.59
N LEU A 467 7.79 -22.07 -20.46
CA LEU A 467 8.19 -20.85 -19.74
C LEU A 467 9.16 -19.95 -20.53
N GLU A 468 9.66 -20.41 -21.69
CA GLU A 468 10.43 -19.53 -22.60
C GLU A 468 9.52 -18.59 -23.43
N LYS A 469 8.18 -18.81 -23.42
CA LYS A 469 7.19 -18.06 -24.23
C LYS A 469 6.48 -16.98 -23.40
N MET A 470 7.21 -16.23 -22.60
CA MET A 470 6.70 -15.19 -21.71
C MET A 470 6.08 -14.01 -22.48
N ILE A 471 4.84 -13.65 -22.13
CA ILE A 471 4.15 -12.43 -22.60
C ILE A 471 4.25 -11.41 -21.48
N PRO A 472 4.93 -10.26 -21.66
CA PRO A 472 5.02 -9.24 -20.62
C PRO A 472 3.65 -8.59 -20.37
N VAL A 473 3.25 -8.45 -19.10
CA VAL A 473 1.94 -7.92 -18.71
C VAL A 473 2.02 -6.72 -17.77
N ALA A 474 3.06 -6.62 -16.93
CA ALA A 474 3.29 -5.45 -16.08
C ALA A 474 4.76 -5.37 -15.64
N SER A 475 5.21 -4.19 -15.25
CA SER A 475 6.51 -3.97 -14.60
C SER A 475 6.52 -2.64 -13.86
N SER A 476 7.16 -2.58 -12.69
CA SER A 476 7.36 -1.34 -11.94
C SER A 476 8.39 -1.52 -10.82
N LYS A 477 8.47 -0.50 -9.95
CA LYS A 477 9.27 -0.48 -8.74
C LYS A 477 8.36 -0.26 -7.52
N LEU A 478 8.65 -0.96 -6.44
CA LEU A 478 7.94 -0.91 -5.15
C LEU A 478 8.83 -0.23 -4.10
N GLY A 479 8.27 0.68 -3.32
CA GLY A 479 9.03 1.41 -2.29
C GLY A 479 9.26 0.59 -1.02
N ASN A 480 8.25 -0.16 -0.58
CA ASN A 480 8.27 -0.95 0.65
C ASN A 480 8.22 -2.45 0.37
N ALA A 481 8.62 -3.26 1.35
CA ALA A 481 8.25 -4.67 1.39
C ALA A 481 6.74 -4.81 1.59
N GLY A 482 6.15 -5.96 1.24
CA GLY A 482 4.71 -6.18 1.43
C GLY A 482 4.09 -7.08 0.39
N TYR A 483 2.77 -7.17 0.44
CA TYR A 483 1.93 -7.87 -0.51
C TYR A 483 1.37 -6.88 -1.53
N TYR A 484 1.42 -7.22 -2.80
CA TYR A 484 1.01 -6.36 -3.91
C TYR A 484 0.22 -7.14 -4.95
N THR A 485 -0.96 -6.67 -5.29
CA THR A 485 -1.70 -7.08 -6.48
C THR A 485 -1.45 -6.07 -7.60
N VAL A 486 -1.09 -6.58 -8.76
CA VAL A 486 -0.69 -5.76 -9.91
C VAL A 486 -1.57 -6.09 -11.10
N ASP A 487 -2.32 -5.10 -11.57
CA ASP A 487 -3.10 -5.21 -12.79
C ASP A 487 -2.22 -5.37 -14.03
N PHE A 488 -2.68 -6.17 -14.96
CA PHE A 488 -2.04 -6.32 -16.25
C PHE A 488 -2.36 -5.12 -17.15
N ASN A 489 -1.37 -4.63 -17.88
CA ASN A 489 -1.56 -3.56 -18.86
C ASN A 489 -2.59 -3.93 -19.93
N GLN A 490 -2.75 -5.22 -20.20
CA GLN A 490 -3.77 -5.79 -21.07
C GLN A 490 -4.15 -7.18 -20.53
N GLY A 491 -5.45 -7.45 -20.43
CA GLY A 491 -5.95 -8.76 -20.04
C GLY A 491 -5.55 -9.86 -21.03
N ILE A 492 -5.29 -11.05 -20.51
CA ILE A 492 -4.89 -12.23 -21.29
C ILE A 492 -6.01 -13.25 -21.28
N GLU A 493 -6.59 -13.54 -22.45
CA GLU A 493 -7.65 -14.54 -22.59
C GLU A 493 -7.10 -15.96 -22.46
N VAL A 494 -7.75 -16.78 -21.64
CA VAL A 494 -7.51 -18.23 -21.48
C VAL A 494 -8.81 -19.00 -21.66
N ASP A 495 -8.73 -20.21 -22.18
CA ASP A 495 -9.91 -21.07 -22.41
C ASP A 495 -10.10 -22.06 -21.25
N ALA A 496 -11.32 -22.50 -21.01
CA ALA A 496 -11.65 -23.49 -19.99
C ALA A 496 -10.73 -24.72 -20.07
N GLY A 497 -10.09 -25.07 -18.97
CA GLY A 497 -9.12 -26.17 -18.89
C GLY A 497 -7.74 -25.85 -19.49
N GLU A 498 -7.50 -24.63 -19.97
CA GLU A 498 -6.16 -24.22 -20.41
C GLU A 498 -5.25 -24.11 -19.19
N ARG A 499 -4.07 -24.75 -19.27
CA ARG A 499 -3.01 -24.52 -18.30
C ARG A 499 -2.21 -23.29 -18.71
N TYR A 500 -1.95 -22.41 -17.76
CA TYR A 500 -1.16 -21.19 -17.95
C TYR A 500 -0.21 -20.98 -16.77
N ALA A 501 0.82 -20.16 -16.95
CA ALA A 501 1.69 -19.79 -15.86
C ALA A 501 1.73 -18.28 -15.70
N VAL A 502 1.77 -17.81 -14.44
CA VAL A 502 2.17 -16.46 -14.07
C VAL A 502 3.65 -16.49 -13.69
N VAL A 503 4.46 -15.64 -14.32
CA VAL A 503 5.89 -15.57 -14.10
C VAL A 503 6.24 -14.21 -13.49
N LEU A 504 6.92 -14.24 -12.35
CA LEU A 504 7.46 -13.09 -11.67
C LEU A 504 8.99 -13.07 -11.82
N TYR A 505 9.55 -12.01 -12.39
CA TYR A 505 10.94 -11.66 -12.19
C TYR A 505 11.03 -10.57 -11.14
N ILE A 506 11.76 -10.79 -10.06
CA ILE A 506 11.91 -9.84 -8.98
C ILE A 506 13.38 -9.57 -8.67
N ILE A 507 13.69 -8.29 -8.44
CA ILE A 507 14.99 -7.81 -7.96
C ILE A 507 14.74 -7.10 -6.63
N THR A 508 15.31 -7.61 -5.54
CA THR A 508 15.21 -6.99 -4.21
C THR A 508 16.61 -6.59 -3.74
N PRO A 509 16.95 -5.28 -3.78
CA PRO A 509 18.28 -4.81 -3.42
C PRO A 509 18.71 -5.27 -2.01
N GLY A 510 19.89 -5.88 -1.92
CA GLY A 510 20.44 -6.38 -0.66
C GLY A 510 19.91 -7.73 -0.19
N SER A 511 18.88 -8.30 -0.82
CA SER A 511 18.44 -9.66 -0.57
C SER A 511 19.38 -10.67 -1.24
N VAL A 512 19.42 -11.88 -0.71
CA VAL A 512 20.04 -13.06 -1.32
C VAL A 512 19.01 -14.12 -1.70
N HIS A 513 17.79 -13.99 -1.17
CA HIS A 513 16.64 -14.86 -1.41
C HIS A 513 15.38 -14.01 -1.61
N PRO A 514 15.18 -13.39 -2.79
CA PRO A 514 14.11 -12.40 -2.97
C PRO A 514 12.71 -12.98 -3.21
N MET A 515 12.55 -14.30 -3.42
CA MET A 515 11.25 -14.94 -3.66
C MET A 515 10.61 -15.39 -2.37
N ALA A 516 9.40 -14.90 -2.08
CA ALA A 516 8.59 -15.35 -0.95
C ALA A 516 8.01 -16.73 -1.22
N ILE A 517 8.03 -17.58 -0.20
CA ILE A 517 7.51 -18.96 -0.25
C ILE A 517 6.70 -19.30 0.99
N GLU A 518 5.74 -20.20 0.80
CA GLU A 518 5.10 -20.98 1.84
C GLU A 518 5.77 -22.36 1.95
N TYR A 519 6.05 -22.82 3.16
CA TYR A 519 6.58 -24.15 3.42
C TYR A 519 6.30 -24.58 4.86
N ALA A 520 6.45 -25.87 5.17
CA ALA A 520 6.33 -26.40 6.55
C ALA A 520 7.58 -26.03 7.35
N ALA A 521 7.58 -24.83 7.97
CA ALA A 521 8.69 -24.28 8.71
C ALA A 521 8.76 -24.79 10.16
N ASP A 522 7.58 -24.91 10.80
CA ASP A 522 7.42 -25.24 12.22
C ASP A 522 6.02 -25.83 12.50
N GLU A 523 5.65 -25.93 13.77
CA GLU A 523 4.35 -26.47 14.22
C GLU A 523 3.17 -25.62 13.70
N ALA A 524 3.34 -24.31 13.55
CA ALA A 524 2.28 -23.41 13.05
C ALA A 524 1.96 -23.65 11.56
N THR A 525 2.93 -24.11 10.79
CA THR A 525 2.82 -24.34 9.34
C THR A 525 2.91 -25.82 8.95
N GLU A 526 2.81 -26.76 9.91
CA GLU A 526 2.96 -28.19 9.62
C GLU A 526 1.87 -28.79 8.73
N ASN A 527 0.70 -28.13 8.66
CA ASN A 527 -0.48 -28.58 7.90
C ASN A 527 -0.62 -27.92 6.52
N VAL A 528 0.35 -27.11 6.09
CA VAL A 528 0.29 -26.51 4.74
C VAL A 528 0.26 -27.58 3.67
N ASP A 529 -0.63 -27.41 2.68
CA ASP A 529 -0.67 -28.28 1.50
C ASP A 529 0.43 -27.85 0.52
N LEU A 530 1.44 -28.70 0.36
CA LEU A 530 2.54 -28.48 -0.57
C LEU A 530 2.46 -29.34 -1.82
N ASP A 531 1.33 -30.04 -2.01
CA ASP A 531 1.08 -30.90 -3.17
C ASP A 531 0.03 -30.27 -4.13
N ASP A 532 -0.55 -29.11 -3.78
CA ASP A 532 -1.57 -28.40 -4.55
C ASP A 532 -0.99 -27.37 -5.55
N GLY A 533 0.31 -27.01 -5.43
CA GLY A 533 1.02 -26.08 -6.27
C GLY A 533 1.90 -26.75 -7.34
N GLU A 534 2.05 -26.11 -8.49
CA GLU A 534 3.07 -26.43 -9.49
C GLU A 534 3.93 -25.20 -9.74
N SER A 535 5.15 -25.21 -9.18
CA SER A 535 6.00 -24.04 -9.14
C SER A 535 7.39 -24.30 -9.72
N TYR A 536 7.93 -23.31 -10.38
CA TYR A 536 9.27 -23.34 -10.98
C TYR A 536 10.08 -22.09 -10.63
N ILE A 537 11.40 -22.24 -10.50
CA ILE A 537 12.33 -21.13 -10.32
C ILE A 537 13.44 -21.16 -11.35
N SER A 538 13.99 -19.98 -11.66
CA SER A 538 15.13 -19.84 -12.56
C SER A 538 16.02 -18.67 -12.14
N ALA A 539 17.34 -18.85 -12.29
CA ALA A 539 18.31 -17.79 -12.05
C ALA A 539 18.43 -16.80 -13.23
N ASN A 540 17.90 -17.13 -14.39
CA ASN A 540 18.11 -16.37 -15.64
C ASN A 540 16.95 -16.41 -16.64
N GLY A 541 15.78 -16.97 -16.24
CA GLY A 541 14.58 -17.04 -17.09
C GLY A 541 14.63 -18.08 -18.23
N SER A 542 15.68 -18.90 -18.32
CA SER A 542 15.84 -19.87 -19.43
C SER A 542 16.09 -21.32 -18.98
N LYS A 543 16.52 -21.51 -17.74
CA LYS A 543 16.71 -22.84 -17.16
C LYS A 543 15.85 -22.91 -15.91
N TRP A 544 14.79 -23.63 -16.01
CA TRP A 544 13.78 -23.75 -14.96
C TRP A 544 13.98 -25.05 -14.17
N VAL A 545 13.71 -24.97 -12.89
CA VAL A 545 13.78 -26.10 -11.95
C VAL A 545 12.50 -26.10 -11.15
N SER A 546 11.82 -27.27 -11.08
CA SER A 546 10.66 -27.42 -10.21
C SER A 546 11.07 -27.17 -8.75
N VAL A 547 10.25 -26.41 -8.04
CA VAL A 547 10.47 -26.07 -6.64
C VAL A 547 10.48 -27.33 -5.78
N ASP A 548 9.67 -28.35 -6.09
CA ASP A 548 9.64 -29.64 -5.41
C ASP A 548 10.97 -30.39 -5.42
N THR A 549 11.83 -30.14 -6.43
CA THR A 549 13.14 -30.79 -6.52
C THR A 549 14.24 -30.06 -5.76
N VAL A 550 14.01 -28.81 -5.35
CA VAL A 550 14.97 -27.94 -4.66
C VAL A 550 14.62 -27.87 -3.17
N GLU A 551 13.39 -27.48 -2.90
CA GLU A 551 12.84 -27.36 -1.55
C GLU A 551 11.32 -27.43 -1.69
N LYS A 552 10.68 -28.38 -1.01
CA LYS A 552 9.23 -28.56 -1.10
C LYS A 552 8.54 -27.33 -0.52
N SER A 553 7.97 -26.49 -1.40
CA SER A 553 7.35 -25.22 -1.03
C SER A 553 6.42 -24.71 -2.16
N ASN A 554 5.48 -23.85 -1.82
CA ASN A 554 4.69 -23.07 -2.77
C ASN A 554 5.30 -21.68 -2.96
N LEU A 555 5.38 -21.18 -4.19
CA LEU A 555 5.71 -19.77 -4.42
C LEU A 555 4.50 -18.90 -4.09
N CYS A 556 4.72 -17.78 -3.41
CA CYS A 556 3.66 -16.82 -3.08
C CYS A 556 3.36 -15.94 -4.31
N ILE A 557 2.77 -16.54 -5.34
CA ILE A 557 2.32 -15.87 -6.58
C ILE A 557 0.90 -16.32 -6.84
N LYS A 558 -0.03 -15.36 -6.98
CA LYS A 558 -1.45 -15.62 -7.27
C LYS A 558 -1.83 -15.02 -8.63
N ALA A 559 -2.92 -15.50 -9.22
CA ALA A 559 -3.52 -14.93 -10.42
C ALA A 559 -4.98 -14.58 -10.19
N PHE A 560 -5.46 -13.53 -10.84
CA PHE A 560 -6.84 -13.06 -10.77
C PHE A 560 -7.44 -12.94 -12.16
N SER A 561 -8.70 -13.32 -12.30
CA SER A 561 -9.39 -13.31 -13.58
C SER A 561 -10.86 -12.98 -13.47
N ASP A 562 -11.44 -12.56 -14.61
CA ASP A 562 -12.88 -12.38 -14.81
C ASP A 562 -13.41 -13.38 -15.82
N ASN A 563 -14.67 -13.76 -15.68
CA ASN A 563 -15.41 -14.55 -16.65
C ASN A 563 -15.58 -13.79 -17.97
N ARG A 564 -15.46 -14.51 -19.10
CA ARG A 564 -15.73 -13.96 -20.44
C ARG A 564 -17.16 -14.16 -20.88
#